data_f9f1c154cb3ceb9b81cb5715efccce0d
#
_entry.id   f9f1c154cb3ceb9b81cb5715efccce0d
#
_cell.length_a   1.000
_cell.length_b   1.000
_cell.length_c   1.000
_cell.angle_alpha   90.00
_cell.angle_beta   90.00
_cell.angle_gamma   90.00
#
_symmetry.space_group_name_H-M   'P 1'
#
loop_
_entity.id
_entity.type
_entity.pdbx_description
1 polymer ?
#
loop_
_entity_poly.entity_id
_entity_poly.type
_entity_poly.pdbx_seq_one_letter_code
_entity_poly.pdbx_strand_id
1 'polypeptide(L)'
;RTVADLKGKRVVVGDVGSGTEQNARQILEAYGLTFDDLGQAIRVSASQGIQLMQDKRADALFYTVGLGASAIQQLALTTPIALVAVDLNRIQAIAKKYPFYVGFNIPGGTYKGVDVTTPTVAVQAMLIASEKLSEETVYKFMKAVFGNLEAFKKIHPNLERFFSLEKAVK
;
A
#
# COMPACT_ATOMS: atom_id res chain seq x y z
N ARG A 1 5.58 -16.72 -5.26
CA ARG A 1 4.17 -16.59 -4.80
C ARG A 1 3.53 -15.40 -5.50
N THR A 2 2.33 -15.58 -5.97
CA THR A 2 1.55 -14.57 -6.68
C THR A 2 0.16 -14.42 -6.05
N VAL A 3 -0.60 -13.40 -6.41
CA VAL A 3 -1.95 -13.15 -5.89
C VAL A 3 -2.91 -14.32 -6.19
N ALA A 4 -2.70 -15.05 -7.29
CA ALA A 4 -3.50 -16.24 -7.61
C ALA A 4 -3.41 -17.34 -6.52
N ASP A 5 -2.29 -17.41 -5.78
CA ASP A 5 -2.08 -18.38 -4.70
C ASP A 5 -2.92 -18.09 -3.44
N LEU A 6 -3.63 -16.95 -3.41
CA LEU A 6 -4.50 -16.57 -2.29
C LEU A 6 -5.86 -17.29 -2.33
N LYS A 7 -6.21 -17.92 -3.43
CA LYS A 7 -7.45 -18.72 -3.52
C LYS A 7 -7.48 -19.77 -2.42
N GLY A 8 -8.61 -19.85 -1.70
CA GLY A 8 -8.81 -20.78 -0.59
C GLY A 8 -8.00 -20.46 0.69
N LYS A 9 -7.30 -19.32 0.78
CA LYS A 9 -6.52 -18.88 1.95
C LYS A 9 -7.33 -17.97 2.86
N ARG A 10 -6.95 -17.91 4.14
CA ARG A 10 -7.47 -16.92 5.10
C ARG A 10 -6.70 -15.63 4.91
N VAL A 11 -7.36 -14.60 4.39
CA VAL A 11 -6.71 -13.36 3.97
C VAL A 11 -7.30 -12.16 4.70
N VAL A 12 -6.48 -11.39 5.36
CA VAL A 12 -6.87 -10.08 5.90
C VAL A 12 -6.93 -9.09 4.74
N VAL A 13 -8.11 -8.55 4.51
CA VAL A 13 -8.39 -7.66 3.36
C VAL A 13 -8.55 -6.18 3.74
N GLY A 14 -8.39 -5.85 5.02
CA GLY A 14 -8.58 -4.51 5.57
C GLY A 14 -9.94 -4.30 6.21
N ASP A 15 -10.11 -3.19 6.91
CA ASP A 15 -11.40 -2.80 7.51
C ASP A 15 -12.47 -2.58 6.44
N VAL A 16 -13.71 -2.82 6.80
CA VAL A 16 -14.87 -2.52 5.93
C VAL A 16 -14.86 -1.05 5.50
N GLY A 17 -14.91 -0.82 4.19
CA GLY A 17 -14.91 0.52 3.60
C GLY A 17 -13.54 1.21 3.59
N SER A 18 -12.47 0.56 4.04
CA SER A 18 -11.13 1.11 4.00
C SER A 18 -10.53 1.13 2.59
N GLY A 19 -9.55 2.01 2.37
CA GLY A 19 -8.77 2.00 1.12
C GLY A 19 -8.05 0.67 0.90
N THR A 20 -7.60 0.01 1.98
CA THR A 20 -6.98 -1.33 1.90
C THR A 20 -7.96 -2.37 1.38
N GLU A 21 -9.21 -2.39 1.87
CA GLU A 21 -10.24 -3.31 1.38
C GLU A 21 -10.54 -3.09 -0.11
N GLN A 22 -10.64 -1.83 -0.54
CA GLN A 22 -10.86 -1.51 -1.94
C GLN A 22 -9.67 -1.95 -2.81
N ASN A 23 -8.45 -1.70 -2.35
CA ASN A 23 -7.26 -2.14 -3.06
C ASN A 23 -7.18 -3.68 -3.14
N ALA A 24 -7.48 -4.38 -2.05
CA ALA A 24 -7.53 -5.84 -2.04
C ALA A 24 -8.53 -6.39 -3.07
N ARG A 25 -9.74 -5.80 -3.11
CA ARG A 25 -10.78 -6.16 -4.08
C ARG A 25 -10.33 -5.97 -5.53
N GLN A 26 -9.74 -4.81 -5.84
CA GLN A 26 -9.31 -4.45 -7.19
C GLN A 26 -8.10 -5.29 -7.66
N ILE A 27 -7.19 -5.62 -6.74
CA ILE A 27 -6.05 -6.50 -7.05
C ILE A 27 -6.54 -7.93 -7.29
N LEU A 28 -7.41 -8.48 -6.44
CA LEU A 28 -7.99 -9.81 -6.63
C LEU A 28 -8.78 -9.90 -7.95
N GLU A 29 -9.58 -8.88 -8.26
CA GLU A 29 -10.33 -8.78 -9.51
C GLU A 29 -9.42 -8.90 -10.74
N ALA A 30 -8.24 -8.30 -10.73
CA ALA A 30 -7.28 -8.43 -11.82
C ALA A 30 -6.81 -9.87 -12.06
N TYR A 31 -6.98 -10.75 -11.07
CA TYR A 31 -6.71 -12.18 -11.17
C TYR A 31 -7.98 -13.03 -11.38
N GLY A 32 -9.12 -12.38 -11.59
CA GLY A 32 -10.41 -13.07 -11.72
C GLY A 32 -10.91 -13.67 -10.42
N LEU A 33 -10.43 -13.14 -9.28
CA LEU A 33 -10.81 -13.57 -7.94
C LEU A 33 -11.70 -12.53 -7.26
N THR A 34 -12.58 -13.01 -6.39
CA THR A 34 -13.40 -12.22 -5.48
C THR A 34 -13.06 -12.59 -4.02
N PHE A 35 -13.66 -11.92 -3.06
CA PHE A 35 -13.52 -12.32 -1.67
C PHE A 35 -14.12 -13.70 -1.37
N ASP A 36 -15.09 -14.16 -2.18
CA ASP A 36 -15.73 -15.46 -2.02
C ASP A 36 -14.84 -16.62 -2.49
N ASP A 37 -13.81 -16.33 -3.30
CA ASP A 37 -12.79 -17.31 -3.71
C ASP A 37 -11.73 -17.55 -2.63
N LEU A 38 -11.68 -16.71 -1.61
CA LEU A 38 -10.82 -16.90 -0.47
C LEU A 38 -11.41 -17.94 0.49
N GLY A 39 -10.56 -18.65 1.23
CA GLY A 39 -11.04 -19.53 2.29
C GLY A 39 -11.73 -18.73 3.41
N GLN A 40 -11.23 -17.50 3.66
CA GLN A 40 -11.86 -16.52 4.52
C GLN A 40 -11.34 -15.12 4.17
N ALA A 41 -12.23 -14.18 3.87
CA ALA A 41 -11.93 -12.76 3.80
C ALA A 41 -12.11 -12.12 5.19
N ILE A 42 -11.00 -11.79 5.86
CA ILE A 42 -11.00 -11.26 7.22
C ILE A 42 -10.95 -9.73 7.16
N ARG A 43 -12.01 -9.08 7.63
CA ARG A 43 -12.15 -7.62 7.65
C ARG A 43 -11.85 -7.07 9.03
N VAL A 44 -10.61 -6.67 9.22
CA VAL A 44 -10.11 -6.12 10.51
C VAL A 44 -9.05 -5.07 10.23
N SER A 45 -8.70 -4.29 11.25
CA SER A 45 -7.63 -3.30 11.17
C SER A 45 -6.28 -3.93 10.85
N ALA A 46 -5.35 -3.12 10.33
CA ALA A 46 -4.00 -3.59 10.02
C ALA A 46 -3.29 -4.18 11.26
N SER A 47 -3.45 -3.55 12.43
CA SER A 47 -2.85 -4.06 13.68
C SER A 47 -3.42 -5.42 14.10
N GLN A 48 -4.73 -5.60 14.01
CA GLN A 48 -5.37 -6.89 14.26
C GLN A 48 -4.95 -7.93 13.22
N GLY A 49 -4.83 -7.53 11.95
CA GLY A 49 -4.36 -8.40 10.88
C GLY A 49 -2.93 -8.89 11.10
N ILE A 50 -2.03 -8.02 11.55
CA ILE A 50 -0.66 -8.38 11.93
C ILE A 50 -0.66 -9.40 13.06
N GLN A 51 -1.48 -9.19 14.10
CA GLN A 51 -1.63 -10.14 15.19
C GLN A 51 -2.13 -11.51 14.71
N LEU A 52 -3.12 -11.52 13.80
CA LEU A 52 -3.62 -12.78 13.22
C LEU A 52 -2.54 -13.51 12.40
N MET A 53 -1.64 -12.79 11.72
CA MET A 53 -0.48 -13.39 11.03
C MET A 53 0.49 -14.01 12.03
N GLN A 54 0.81 -13.30 13.13
CA GLN A 54 1.68 -13.82 14.21
C GLN A 54 1.10 -15.07 14.85
N ASP A 55 -0.21 -15.08 15.09
CA ASP A 55 -0.94 -16.21 15.68
C ASP A 55 -1.21 -17.35 14.70
N LYS A 56 -0.75 -17.24 13.43
CA LYS A 56 -1.01 -18.21 12.35
C LYS A 56 -2.51 -18.42 12.07
N ARG A 57 -3.34 -17.42 12.36
CA ARG A 57 -4.79 -17.40 12.12
C ARG A 57 -5.16 -16.75 10.80
N ALA A 58 -4.22 -16.06 10.16
CA ALA A 58 -4.30 -15.58 8.78
C ALA A 58 -3.09 -16.07 8.00
N ASP A 59 -3.29 -16.35 6.71
CA ASP A 59 -2.26 -16.85 5.81
C ASP A 59 -1.64 -15.73 4.98
N ALA A 60 -2.39 -14.63 4.78
CA ALA A 60 -1.92 -13.43 4.08
C ALA A 60 -2.62 -12.17 4.58
N LEU A 61 -2.01 -11.02 4.29
CA LEU A 61 -2.50 -9.69 4.68
C LEU A 61 -2.31 -8.72 3.51
N PHE A 62 -3.39 -8.05 3.10
CA PHE A 62 -3.31 -6.81 2.32
C PHE A 62 -3.07 -5.63 3.27
N TYR A 63 -2.14 -4.77 2.90
CA TYR A 63 -1.87 -3.55 3.67
C TYR A 63 -1.40 -2.42 2.77
N THR A 64 -2.20 -1.38 2.68
CA THR A 64 -1.84 -0.15 1.96
C THR A 64 -1.14 0.79 2.92
N VAL A 65 0.17 0.91 2.78
CA VAL A 65 1.04 1.64 3.71
C VAL A 65 2.31 2.12 3.00
N GLY A 66 2.99 3.08 3.58
CA GLY A 66 4.30 3.53 3.08
C GLY A 66 5.37 2.45 3.14
N LEU A 67 6.27 2.48 2.16
CA LEU A 67 7.40 1.55 2.10
C LEU A 67 8.23 1.59 3.40
N GLY A 68 8.60 0.42 3.90
CA GLY A 68 9.38 0.28 5.13
C GLY A 68 8.58 0.53 6.41
N ALA A 69 7.25 0.41 6.38
CA ALA A 69 6.39 0.59 7.54
C ALA A 69 6.86 -0.24 8.74
N SER A 70 7.00 0.41 9.89
CA SER A 70 7.50 -0.20 11.13
C SER A 70 6.70 -1.42 11.56
N ALA A 71 5.37 -1.41 11.35
CA ALA A 71 4.51 -2.53 11.70
C ALA A 71 4.85 -3.80 10.91
N ILE A 72 5.18 -3.68 9.61
CA ILE A 72 5.61 -4.83 8.79
C ILE A 72 7.06 -5.23 9.13
N GLN A 73 7.93 -4.25 9.43
CA GLN A 73 9.28 -4.56 9.91
C GLN A 73 9.24 -5.38 11.21
N GLN A 74 8.40 -4.99 12.18
CA GLN A 74 8.22 -5.73 13.43
C GLN A 74 7.64 -7.13 13.22
N LEU A 75 6.64 -7.26 12.32
CA LEU A 75 6.13 -8.57 11.93
C LEU A 75 7.24 -9.46 11.37
N ALA A 76 8.07 -8.94 10.46
CA ALA A 76 9.17 -9.67 9.83
C ALA A 76 10.29 -10.07 10.83
N LEU A 77 10.41 -9.37 11.97
CA LEU A 77 11.36 -9.75 13.03
C LEU A 77 10.90 -10.98 13.82
N THR A 78 9.60 -11.18 13.98
CA THR A 78 9.00 -12.20 14.83
C THR A 78 8.41 -13.37 14.06
N THR A 79 8.05 -13.15 12.79
CA THR A 79 7.39 -14.14 11.94
C THR A 79 8.03 -14.12 10.55
N PRO A 80 8.51 -15.27 10.04
CA PRO A 80 8.97 -15.34 8.66
C PRO A 80 7.85 -14.96 7.69
N ILE A 81 8.07 -13.92 6.90
CA ILE A 81 7.14 -13.44 5.89
C ILE A 81 7.71 -13.58 4.47
N ALA A 82 6.83 -13.57 3.49
CA ALA A 82 7.18 -13.37 2.09
C ALA A 82 6.23 -12.36 1.49
N LEU A 83 6.72 -11.52 0.61
CA LEU A 83 5.86 -10.64 -0.18
C LEU A 83 5.22 -11.43 -1.32
N VAL A 84 3.95 -11.15 -1.58
CA VAL A 84 3.20 -11.74 -2.69
C VAL A 84 3.34 -10.81 -3.89
N ALA A 85 3.94 -11.30 -4.97
CA ALA A 85 4.14 -10.51 -6.17
C ALA A 85 2.83 -10.27 -6.93
N VAL A 86 2.70 -9.09 -7.53
CA VAL A 86 1.70 -8.80 -8.54
C VAL A 86 2.38 -8.90 -9.91
N ASP A 87 1.86 -9.76 -10.79
CA ASP A 87 2.45 -9.99 -12.11
C ASP A 87 2.42 -8.74 -12.98
N LEU A 88 3.46 -8.49 -13.78
CA LEU A 88 3.61 -7.26 -14.57
C LEU A 88 2.43 -6.97 -15.50
N ASN A 89 1.88 -8.00 -16.15
CA ASN A 89 0.71 -7.87 -17.01
C ASN A 89 -0.55 -7.48 -16.21
N ARG A 90 -0.66 -7.93 -14.95
CA ARG A 90 -1.74 -7.55 -14.04
C ARG A 90 -1.57 -6.13 -13.53
N ILE A 91 -0.34 -5.70 -13.22
CA ILE A 91 -0.02 -4.31 -12.89
C ILE A 91 -0.49 -3.38 -14.01
N GLN A 92 -0.17 -3.69 -15.28
CA GLN A 92 -0.60 -2.90 -16.43
C GLN A 92 -2.13 -2.86 -16.58
N ALA A 93 -2.80 -3.99 -16.40
CA ALA A 93 -4.26 -4.08 -16.46
C ALA A 93 -4.93 -3.26 -15.34
N ILE A 94 -4.41 -3.34 -14.11
CA ILE A 94 -4.90 -2.57 -12.96
C ILE A 94 -4.72 -1.07 -13.23
N ALA A 95 -3.54 -0.61 -13.65
CA ALA A 95 -3.26 0.79 -13.93
C ALA A 95 -4.10 1.34 -15.09
N LYS A 96 -4.39 0.53 -16.10
CA LYS A 96 -5.29 0.91 -17.20
C LYS A 96 -6.74 1.09 -16.74
N LYS A 97 -7.22 0.22 -15.86
CA LYS A 97 -8.60 0.27 -15.32
C LYS A 97 -8.76 1.33 -14.24
N TYR A 98 -7.74 1.51 -13.42
CA TYR A 98 -7.71 2.39 -12.27
C TYR A 98 -6.48 3.31 -12.36
N PRO A 99 -6.58 4.49 -12.98
CA PRO A 99 -5.41 5.34 -13.32
C PRO A 99 -4.61 5.88 -12.12
N PHE A 100 -5.15 5.76 -10.89
CA PHE A 100 -4.44 6.14 -9.68
C PHE A 100 -3.44 5.10 -9.18
N TYR A 101 -3.40 3.90 -9.79
CA TYR A 101 -2.36 2.91 -9.51
C TYR A 101 -1.13 3.14 -10.39
N VAL A 102 0.01 2.91 -9.79
CA VAL A 102 1.30 2.85 -10.48
C VAL A 102 1.99 1.55 -10.14
N GLY A 103 2.75 1.00 -11.10
CA GLY A 103 3.63 -0.13 -10.82
C GLY A 103 4.75 0.30 -9.89
N PHE A 104 5.09 -0.57 -8.92
CA PHE A 104 6.16 -0.32 -7.98
C PHE A 104 6.93 -1.62 -7.68
N ASN A 105 8.22 -1.48 -7.42
CA ASN A 105 9.06 -2.59 -6.97
C ASN A 105 9.50 -2.34 -5.53
N ILE A 106 9.08 -3.21 -4.62
CA ILE A 106 9.59 -3.20 -3.24
C ILE A 106 11.01 -3.78 -3.30
N PRO A 107 12.05 -3.00 -2.92
CA PRO A 107 13.43 -3.50 -2.97
C PRO A 107 13.64 -4.67 -2.02
N GLY A 108 14.45 -5.65 -2.46
CA GLY A 108 14.94 -6.69 -1.55
C GLY A 108 15.68 -6.06 -0.37
N GLY A 109 15.60 -6.70 0.80
CA GLY A 109 16.18 -6.18 2.04
C GLY A 109 15.34 -5.12 2.75
N THR A 110 14.19 -4.68 2.19
CA THR A 110 13.27 -3.75 2.87
C THR A 110 12.70 -4.34 4.16
N TYR A 111 12.45 -5.64 4.18
CA TYR A 111 11.97 -6.38 5.34
C TYR A 111 12.86 -7.58 5.60
N LYS A 112 13.08 -7.92 6.87
CA LYS A 112 13.94 -9.04 7.28
C LYS A 112 13.49 -10.35 6.61
N GLY A 113 14.42 -11.04 5.96
CA GLY A 113 14.18 -12.32 5.29
C GLY A 113 13.48 -12.22 3.93
N VAL A 114 13.30 -10.99 3.40
CA VAL A 114 12.78 -10.74 2.06
C VAL A 114 13.88 -10.10 1.22
N ASP A 115 14.72 -10.91 0.62
CA ASP A 115 15.93 -10.46 -0.10
C ASP A 115 15.68 -10.18 -1.59
N VAL A 116 14.52 -10.61 -2.10
CA VAL A 116 14.17 -10.48 -3.52
C VAL A 116 13.30 -9.25 -3.73
N THR A 117 13.64 -8.45 -4.74
CA THR A 117 12.78 -7.36 -5.21
C THR A 117 11.43 -7.90 -5.67
N THR A 118 10.35 -7.34 -5.12
CA THR A 118 8.98 -7.84 -5.36
C THR A 118 8.14 -6.80 -6.09
N PRO A 119 7.65 -7.10 -7.32
CA PRO A 119 6.76 -6.20 -8.04
C PRO A 119 5.38 -6.14 -7.37
N THR A 120 4.82 -4.94 -7.31
CA THR A 120 3.50 -4.66 -6.73
C THR A 120 2.87 -3.45 -7.41
N VAL A 121 1.68 -3.07 -6.94
CA VAL A 121 1.05 -1.79 -7.28
C VAL A 121 1.10 -0.85 -6.08
N ALA A 122 1.19 0.44 -6.36
CA ALA A 122 1.12 1.50 -5.36
C ALA A 122 0.04 2.51 -5.75
N VAL A 123 -0.55 3.15 -4.75
CA VAL A 123 -1.43 4.31 -4.91
C VAL A 123 -0.69 5.56 -4.48
N GLN A 124 -0.97 6.68 -5.16
CA GLN A 124 -0.39 7.96 -4.77
C GLN A 124 -1.18 8.54 -3.59
N ALA A 125 -0.46 9.05 -2.59
CA ALA A 125 -1.06 9.85 -1.54
C ALA A 125 -1.34 11.26 -2.07
N MET A 126 -2.57 11.74 -1.88
CA MET A 126 -2.97 13.11 -2.24
C MET A 126 -3.44 13.85 -1.01
N LEU A 127 -3.04 15.12 -0.92
CA LEU A 127 -3.66 16.06 0.02
C LEU A 127 -4.90 16.64 -0.64
N ILE A 128 -6.03 16.49 0.03
CA ILE A 128 -7.29 17.12 -0.40
C ILE A 128 -7.70 18.18 0.62
N ALA A 129 -8.30 19.25 0.13
CA ALA A 129 -8.80 20.33 0.96
C ALA A 129 -10.28 20.58 0.64
N SER A 130 -11.04 21.12 1.61
CA SER A 130 -12.40 21.58 1.36
C SER A 130 -12.39 22.74 0.36
N GLU A 131 -13.32 22.76 -0.58
CA GLU A 131 -13.53 23.90 -1.48
C GLU A 131 -13.91 25.21 -0.75
N LYS A 132 -14.34 25.10 0.53
CA LYS A 132 -14.67 26.25 1.38
C LYS A 132 -13.44 26.89 2.04
N LEU A 133 -12.26 26.27 1.93
CA LEU A 133 -11.02 26.90 2.38
C LEU A 133 -10.70 28.11 1.52
N SER A 134 -10.31 29.22 2.19
CA SER A 134 -9.89 30.41 1.46
C SER A 134 -8.62 30.14 0.64
N GLU A 135 -8.52 30.76 -0.53
CA GLU A 135 -7.31 30.70 -1.36
C GLU A 135 -6.05 31.12 -0.59
N GLU A 136 -6.19 32.12 0.28
CA GLU A 136 -5.09 32.59 1.14
C GLU A 136 -4.56 31.48 2.07
N THR A 137 -5.47 30.70 2.66
CA THR A 137 -5.09 29.58 3.53
C THR A 137 -4.37 28.48 2.74
N VAL A 138 -4.89 28.12 1.57
CA VAL A 138 -4.27 27.13 0.69
C VAL A 138 -2.90 27.62 0.20
N TYR A 139 -2.83 28.90 -0.23
CA TYR A 139 -1.56 29.50 -0.66
C TYR A 139 -0.50 29.49 0.46
N LYS A 140 -0.86 29.92 1.66
CA LYS A 140 0.06 29.90 2.83
C LYS A 140 0.58 28.50 3.14
N PHE A 141 -0.32 27.50 3.09
CA PHE A 141 0.07 26.09 3.29
C PHE A 141 1.03 25.63 2.21
N MET A 142 0.69 25.83 0.94
CA MET A 142 1.54 25.40 -0.18
C MET A 142 2.89 26.11 -0.18
N LYS A 143 2.91 27.42 0.13
CA LYS A 143 4.14 28.19 0.28
C LYS A 143 5.01 27.68 1.44
N ALA A 144 4.41 27.28 2.57
CA ALA A 144 5.14 26.72 3.68
C ALA A 144 5.81 25.38 3.32
N VAL A 145 5.10 24.49 2.60
CA VAL A 145 5.60 23.19 2.17
C VAL A 145 6.68 23.35 1.08
N PHE A 146 6.35 24.01 -0.03
CA PHE A 146 7.24 24.10 -1.19
C PHE A 146 8.34 25.13 -1.04
N GLY A 147 8.13 26.17 -0.22
CA GLY A 147 9.20 27.12 0.15
C GLY A 147 10.26 26.55 1.09
N ASN A 148 9.95 25.42 1.75
CA ASN A 148 10.87 24.72 2.65
C ASN A 148 11.03 23.25 2.24
N LEU A 149 11.03 22.98 0.95
CA LEU A 149 10.96 21.63 0.39
C LEU A 149 12.02 20.68 0.94
N GLU A 150 13.27 21.13 1.07
CA GLU A 150 14.37 20.32 1.58
C GLU A 150 14.19 19.95 3.07
N ALA A 151 13.69 20.88 3.89
CA ALA A 151 13.36 20.60 5.28
C ALA A 151 12.15 19.66 5.38
N PHE A 152 11.14 19.86 4.53
CA PHE A 152 9.95 19.01 4.47
C PHE A 152 10.28 17.57 4.09
N LYS A 153 11.12 17.35 3.09
CA LYS A 153 11.58 16.02 2.69
C LYS A 153 12.29 15.26 3.82
N LYS A 154 13.07 15.95 4.64
CA LYS A 154 13.80 15.34 5.76
C LYS A 154 12.90 14.83 6.90
N ILE A 155 11.62 15.21 6.94
CA ILE A 155 10.68 14.77 7.98
C ILE A 155 10.45 13.25 7.92
N HIS A 156 10.46 12.66 6.71
CA HIS A 156 10.22 11.23 6.54
C HIS A 156 10.90 10.70 5.27
N PRO A 157 11.56 9.52 5.31
CA PRO A 157 12.24 8.94 4.14
C PRO A 157 11.38 8.81 2.88
N ASN A 158 10.09 8.54 3.03
CA ASN A 158 9.18 8.45 1.88
C ASN A 158 8.93 9.82 1.24
N LEU A 159 8.97 10.93 2.00
CA LEU A 159 8.88 12.28 1.43
C LEU A 159 10.12 12.59 0.62
N GLU A 160 11.30 12.27 1.15
CA GLU A 160 12.56 12.45 0.43
C GLU A 160 12.56 11.68 -0.91
N ARG A 161 12.08 10.44 -0.89
CA ARG A 161 12.11 9.53 -2.04
C ARG A 161 11.04 9.83 -3.08
N PHE A 162 9.84 10.24 -2.68
CA PHE A 162 8.67 10.28 -3.57
C PHE A 162 8.06 11.66 -3.76
N PHE A 163 8.32 12.63 -2.88
CA PHE A 163 7.72 13.95 -2.96
C PHE A 163 8.55 14.91 -3.84
N SER A 164 7.94 15.49 -4.86
CA SER A 164 8.58 16.50 -5.70
C SER A 164 7.56 17.50 -6.20
N LEU A 165 8.02 18.74 -6.45
CA LEU A 165 7.18 19.79 -7.04
C LEU A 165 6.67 19.39 -8.45
N GLU A 166 7.51 18.74 -9.23
CA GLU A 166 7.16 18.30 -10.59
C GLU A 166 5.98 17.32 -10.60
N LYS A 167 5.88 16.46 -9.58
CA LYS A 167 4.79 15.46 -9.46
C LYS A 167 3.56 15.99 -8.75
N ALA A 168 3.69 17.11 -8.04
CA ALA A 168 2.61 17.65 -7.21
C ALA A 168 1.51 18.38 -8.01
N VAL A 169 1.77 18.73 -9.26
CA VAL A 169 0.89 19.52 -10.13
C VAL A 169 0.41 18.78 -11.38
N LYS A 170 0.51 17.48 -11.41
CA LYS A 170 0.04 16.64 -12.54
C LYS A 170 -1.23 15.91 -12.20
#